data_a72ed0dbc584e6017a068fe042c7d91b
#
_entry.id   a72ed0dbc584e6017a068fe042c7d91b
#
_cell.length_a   1.000
_cell.length_b   1.000
_cell.length_c   1.000
_cell.angle_alpha   90.00
_cell.angle_beta   90.00
_cell.angle_gamma   90.00
#
_symmetry.space_group_name_H-M   'P 1'
#
loop_
_entity.id
_entity.type
_entity.pdbx_description
1 polymer ?
#
loop_
_entity_poly.entity_id
_entity_poly.type
_entity_poly.pdbx_seq_one_letter_code
_entity_poly.pdbx_strand_id
1 'polypeptide(L)'
;MTDITTNITTDPAYEAVAPDDFPAMMEVDRYNNRSKAFDKIISATHDHFWDPQDPKYIDFSTPFDMENEYLVDPDLFADLKTAVGDKLDEKQKIKLVNLDTQWSLSSILHGEAGALALSASLCHILKDPGAQEYAANQTREEARHVAGFSRYIKARWGKPVQVGPALGNVLTELATTPLVWKKIVGMQMLVEGLAMGAFATFYKSSNDPLMVKLMQLTMTDEAFHHKFGKIWADRTIPKISATERDAIEDWAWHIFEVLLYNLGSPEQKKHIYAAVGLDWEWVQGAFMEALTDANIREEMQESTNIFRVLIKTLLKAGIITSRTSGNYAAFIDMKELHMESDRMVGDDIAEEGIKYLLKLNGQGDRAYSLDKMSAAE
;
A
#
# COMPACT_ATOMS: atom_id res chain seq x y z
N MET A 1 -28.44 -9.68 21.31
CA MET A 1 -27.28 -8.97 20.71
C MET A 1 -26.07 -9.74 21.14
N THR A 2 -25.40 -10.40 20.22
CA THR A 2 -24.09 -11.01 20.48
C THR A 2 -23.14 -9.87 20.75
N ASP A 3 -22.49 -9.94 21.88
CA ASP A 3 -21.58 -8.93 22.41
C ASP A 3 -20.29 -8.91 21.54
N ILE A 4 -20.39 -8.35 20.33
CA ILE A 4 -19.26 -8.18 19.42
C ILE A 4 -18.20 -7.25 20.03
N THR A 5 -18.63 -6.44 20.99
CA THR A 5 -17.88 -5.34 21.59
C THR A 5 -16.88 -5.78 22.65
N THR A 6 -17.18 -6.81 23.41
CA THR A 6 -16.30 -7.33 24.47
C THR A 6 -14.98 -7.91 23.96
N ASN A 7 -14.87 -8.18 22.66
CA ASN A 7 -13.66 -8.80 22.09
C ASN A 7 -12.75 -7.82 21.33
N ILE A 8 -13.14 -6.56 21.14
CA ILE A 8 -12.37 -5.64 20.27
C ILE A 8 -11.10 -5.15 20.96
N THR A 9 -11.12 -4.99 22.28
CA THR A 9 -9.98 -4.46 23.01
C THR A 9 -9.94 -4.96 24.44
N THR A 10 -9.65 -6.23 24.59
CA THR A 10 -9.33 -6.77 25.92
C THR A 10 -7.93 -6.38 26.38
N ASP A 11 -7.06 -5.95 25.47
CA ASP A 11 -5.70 -5.53 25.78
C ASP A 11 -5.56 -4.01 25.76
N PRO A 12 -5.23 -3.37 26.91
CA PRO A 12 -4.98 -1.93 27.02
C PRO A 12 -3.84 -1.42 26.12
N ALA A 13 -2.98 -2.31 25.61
CA ALA A 13 -1.88 -1.95 24.71
C ALA A 13 -2.37 -1.32 23.41
N TYR A 14 -3.59 -1.64 22.95
CA TYR A 14 -4.13 -1.10 21.71
C TYR A 14 -4.76 0.29 21.83
N GLU A 15 -5.04 0.75 23.06
CA GLU A 15 -5.69 2.06 23.33
C GLU A 15 -6.90 2.31 22.41
N ALA A 16 -7.75 1.30 22.23
CA ALA A 16 -8.94 1.37 21.41
C ALA A 16 -10.19 1.02 22.21
N VAL A 17 -11.34 1.43 21.74
CA VAL A 17 -12.66 1.13 22.33
C VAL A 17 -13.50 0.32 21.37
N ALA A 18 -14.53 -0.34 21.90
CA ALA A 18 -15.53 -0.99 21.07
C ALA A 18 -16.31 0.04 20.22
N PRO A 19 -16.74 -0.30 18.99
CA PRO A 19 -17.44 0.65 18.10
C PRO A 19 -18.75 1.20 18.67
N ASP A 20 -19.37 0.52 19.63
CA ASP A 20 -20.59 0.95 20.32
C ASP A 20 -20.35 1.53 21.71
N ASP A 21 -19.10 1.58 22.17
CA ASP A 21 -18.73 2.22 23.43
C ASP A 21 -18.38 3.71 23.25
N PHE A 22 -19.29 4.45 22.65
CA PHE A 22 -19.13 5.89 22.51
C PHE A 22 -18.97 6.64 23.84
N PRO A 23 -19.58 6.21 24.98
CA PRO A 23 -19.29 6.80 26.29
C PRO A 23 -17.80 6.85 26.64
N ALA A 24 -17.02 5.82 26.31
CA ALA A 24 -15.57 5.84 26.54
C ALA A 24 -14.83 6.92 25.72
N MET A 25 -15.38 7.32 24.59
CA MET A 25 -14.85 8.43 23.77
C MET A 25 -15.17 9.82 24.36
N MET A 26 -16.07 9.91 25.32
CA MET A 26 -16.46 11.14 25.99
C MET A 26 -15.84 11.30 27.40
N GLU A 27 -15.00 10.37 27.85
CA GLU A 27 -14.27 10.46 29.11
C GLU A 27 -13.37 11.72 29.14
N VAL A 28 -13.51 12.53 30.16
CA VAL A 28 -12.79 13.83 30.29
C VAL A 28 -11.28 13.65 30.32
N ASP A 29 -10.80 12.63 31.02
CA ASP A 29 -9.37 12.34 31.13
C ASP A 29 -8.71 11.99 29.77
N ARG A 30 -9.48 11.50 28.82
CA ARG A 30 -9.02 11.24 27.46
C ARG A 30 -8.41 12.48 26.80
N TYR A 31 -9.04 13.64 26.98
CA TYR A 31 -8.57 14.89 26.37
C TYR A 31 -7.26 15.40 27.00
N ASN A 32 -7.01 15.05 28.27
CA ASN A 32 -5.77 15.40 28.96
C ASN A 32 -4.61 14.44 28.59
N ASN A 33 -4.93 13.25 28.12
CA ASN A 33 -3.97 12.17 27.81
C ASN A 33 -3.68 12.05 26.31
N ARG A 34 -3.91 13.09 25.50
CA ARG A 34 -3.56 13.10 24.09
C ARG A 34 -2.05 12.89 23.89
N SER A 35 -1.68 11.86 23.15
CA SER A 35 -0.29 11.60 22.80
C SER A 35 0.26 12.62 21.80
N LYS A 36 1.51 13.03 22.00
CA LYS A 36 2.26 13.87 21.05
C LYS A 36 2.99 13.07 19.96
N ALA A 37 2.95 11.74 20.04
CA ALA A 37 3.67 10.87 19.10
C ALA A 37 3.26 11.09 17.63
N PHE A 38 2.02 11.54 17.41
CA PHE A 38 1.45 11.77 16.08
C PHE A 38 1.53 13.22 15.61
N ASP A 39 1.93 14.18 16.48
CA ASP A 39 1.86 15.62 16.18
C ASP A 39 2.65 16.01 14.92
N LYS A 40 3.83 15.38 14.71
CA LYS A 40 4.67 15.69 13.55
C LYS A 40 4.02 15.28 12.25
N ILE A 41 3.46 14.07 12.19
CA ILE A 41 2.78 13.56 10.99
C ILE A 41 1.45 14.28 10.74
N ILE A 42 0.72 14.67 11.80
CA ILE A 42 -0.48 15.51 11.68
C ILE A 42 -0.13 16.87 11.09
N SER A 43 0.90 17.55 11.65
CA SER A 43 1.31 18.85 11.16
C SER A 43 1.77 18.80 9.69
N ALA A 44 2.39 17.71 9.27
CA ALA A 44 2.86 17.53 7.90
C ALA A 44 1.73 17.50 6.87
N THR A 45 0.52 17.06 7.24
CA THR A 45 -0.63 17.03 6.31
C THR A 45 -1.01 18.40 5.75
N HIS A 46 -0.59 19.49 6.42
CA HIS A 46 -0.78 20.85 5.90
C HIS A 46 0.19 21.22 4.77
N ASP A 47 1.30 20.51 4.65
CA ASP A 47 2.37 20.83 3.71
C ASP A 47 2.19 20.15 2.35
N HIS A 48 1.45 19.05 2.26
CA HIS A 48 1.30 18.24 1.05
C HIS A 48 -0.13 18.20 0.48
N PHE A 49 -0.91 19.26 0.71
CA PHE A 49 -2.26 19.35 0.17
C PHE A 49 -2.28 19.38 -1.37
N TRP A 50 -3.10 18.51 -1.96
CA TRP A 50 -3.46 18.51 -3.37
C TRP A 50 -4.93 18.12 -3.57
N ASP A 51 -5.52 18.48 -4.72
CA ASP A 51 -6.91 18.21 -5.05
C ASP A 51 -7.00 17.58 -6.44
N PRO A 52 -7.50 16.33 -6.56
CA PRO A 52 -7.68 15.67 -7.85
C PRO A 52 -8.77 16.33 -8.72
N GLN A 53 -9.55 17.26 -8.19
CA GLN A 53 -10.56 18.03 -8.95
C GLN A 53 -9.96 19.25 -9.65
N ASP A 54 -8.81 19.75 -9.19
CA ASP A 54 -8.18 20.96 -9.71
C ASP A 54 -7.03 20.60 -10.66
N PRO A 55 -7.15 20.93 -11.97
CA PRO A 55 -6.10 20.65 -12.97
C PRO A 55 -4.77 21.36 -12.68
N LYS A 56 -4.73 22.30 -11.75
CA LYS A 56 -3.50 22.89 -11.23
C LYS A 56 -2.56 21.81 -10.64
N TYR A 57 -3.11 20.78 -10.00
CA TYR A 57 -2.33 19.70 -9.41
C TYR A 57 -2.12 18.53 -10.37
N ILE A 58 -3.19 18.14 -11.07
CA ILE A 58 -3.19 17.02 -12.00
C ILE A 58 -4.25 17.22 -13.09
N ASP A 59 -3.83 17.18 -14.35
CA ASP A 59 -4.72 17.35 -15.50
C ASP A 59 -5.01 16.00 -16.16
N PHE A 60 -6.18 15.43 -15.87
CA PHE A 60 -6.64 14.15 -16.42
C PHE A 60 -7.01 14.21 -17.91
N SER A 61 -6.95 15.38 -18.57
CA SER A 61 -7.13 15.50 -20.02
C SER A 61 -5.85 15.25 -20.82
N THR A 62 -4.69 15.10 -20.14
CA THR A 62 -3.40 14.78 -20.78
C THR A 62 -3.52 13.51 -21.64
N PRO A 63 -3.26 13.62 -22.97
CA PRO A 63 -3.42 12.47 -23.88
C PRO A 63 -2.29 11.45 -23.72
N PHE A 64 -2.59 10.21 -24.10
CA PHE A 64 -1.61 9.13 -24.23
C PHE A 64 -2.09 8.14 -25.33
N ASP A 65 -1.18 7.64 -26.16
CA ASP A 65 -1.53 6.70 -27.25
C ASP A 65 -1.56 5.26 -26.73
N MET A 66 -2.72 4.86 -26.19
CA MET A 66 -2.95 3.53 -25.62
C MET A 66 -2.81 2.37 -26.61
N GLU A 67 -2.87 2.65 -27.94
CA GLU A 67 -2.82 1.60 -28.97
C GLU A 67 -1.40 1.32 -29.46
N ASN A 68 -0.51 2.30 -29.39
CA ASN A 68 0.83 2.22 -29.99
C ASN A 68 1.97 2.42 -28.98
N GLU A 69 1.67 2.79 -27.73
CA GLU A 69 2.68 3.03 -26.70
C GLU A 69 2.45 2.17 -25.46
N TYR A 70 3.54 1.69 -24.88
CA TYR A 70 3.53 1.03 -23.57
C TYR A 70 3.31 2.07 -22.47
N LEU A 71 2.30 1.88 -21.63
CA LEU A 71 2.10 2.71 -20.44
C LEU A 71 3.25 2.61 -19.44
N VAL A 72 3.84 1.42 -19.35
CA VAL A 72 4.91 1.08 -18.42
C VAL A 72 5.98 0.32 -19.19
N ASP A 73 7.23 0.45 -18.78
CA ASP A 73 8.36 -0.26 -19.38
C ASP A 73 8.06 -1.77 -19.47
N PRO A 74 8.04 -2.36 -20.68
CA PRO A 74 7.75 -3.77 -20.87
C PRO A 74 8.76 -4.70 -20.17
N ASP A 75 9.98 -4.25 -19.89
CA ASP A 75 11.01 -5.04 -19.21
C ASP A 75 10.64 -5.35 -17.75
N LEU A 76 9.64 -4.67 -17.19
CA LEU A 76 9.12 -4.97 -15.84
C LEU A 76 8.10 -6.11 -15.83
N PHE A 77 7.61 -6.52 -16.99
CA PHE A 77 6.59 -7.56 -17.07
C PHE A 77 7.25 -8.94 -17.17
N ALA A 78 7.13 -9.72 -16.12
CA ALA A 78 7.64 -11.08 -16.06
C ALA A 78 7.07 -11.96 -17.17
N ASP A 79 5.81 -11.74 -17.58
CA ASP A 79 5.17 -12.42 -18.71
C ASP A 79 6.01 -12.33 -19.98
N LEU A 80 6.49 -11.14 -20.31
CA LEU A 80 7.24 -10.90 -21.54
C LEU A 80 8.64 -11.50 -21.54
N LYS A 81 9.16 -11.87 -20.36
CA LYS A 81 10.45 -12.56 -20.19
C LYS A 81 10.34 -14.08 -20.31
N THR A 82 9.12 -14.61 -20.47
CA THR A 82 8.83 -16.03 -20.66
C THR A 82 8.49 -16.36 -22.12
N ALA A 83 8.15 -17.62 -22.41
CA ALA A 83 7.62 -18.03 -23.70
C ALA A 83 6.37 -17.25 -24.17
N VAL A 84 5.71 -16.52 -23.25
CA VAL A 84 4.61 -15.62 -23.57
C VAL A 84 5.08 -14.48 -24.47
N GLY A 85 6.22 -13.85 -24.15
CA GLY A 85 6.78 -12.76 -24.95
C GLY A 85 7.17 -13.18 -26.37
N ASP A 86 7.66 -14.41 -26.53
CA ASP A 86 8.03 -14.95 -27.87
C ASP A 86 6.81 -15.21 -28.74
N LYS A 87 5.64 -15.44 -28.15
CA LYS A 87 4.41 -15.80 -28.87
C LYS A 87 3.60 -14.60 -29.34
N LEU A 88 3.85 -13.42 -28.83
CA LEU A 88 3.10 -12.20 -29.10
C LEU A 88 3.81 -11.29 -30.11
N ASP A 89 3.04 -10.69 -31.02
CA ASP A 89 3.52 -9.56 -31.81
C ASP A 89 3.56 -8.28 -30.97
N GLU A 90 4.17 -7.21 -31.50
CA GLU A 90 4.38 -5.96 -30.77
C GLU A 90 3.08 -5.30 -30.32
N LYS A 91 2.03 -5.34 -31.15
CA LYS A 91 0.72 -4.78 -30.76
C LYS A 91 0.04 -5.59 -29.65
N GLN A 92 0.20 -6.91 -29.70
CA GLN A 92 -0.31 -7.78 -28.64
C GLN A 92 0.45 -7.55 -27.33
N LYS A 93 1.77 -7.32 -27.38
CA LYS A 93 2.58 -6.98 -26.20
C LYS A 93 2.14 -5.65 -25.58
N ILE A 94 2.01 -4.58 -26.37
CA ILE A 94 1.50 -3.29 -25.91
C ILE A 94 0.12 -3.47 -25.25
N LYS A 95 -0.77 -4.20 -25.91
CA LYS A 95 -2.11 -4.47 -25.39
C LYS A 95 -2.07 -5.25 -24.08
N LEU A 96 -1.22 -6.28 -23.97
CA LEU A 96 -1.05 -7.08 -22.74
C LEU A 96 -0.59 -6.20 -21.58
N VAL A 97 0.51 -5.46 -21.78
CA VAL A 97 1.07 -4.55 -20.75
C VAL A 97 0.05 -3.51 -20.30
N ASN A 98 -0.65 -2.87 -21.26
CA ASN A 98 -1.61 -1.82 -20.94
C ASN A 98 -2.86 -2.38 -20.23
N LEU A 99 -3.32 -3.59 -20.54
CA LEU A 99 -4.42 -4.24 -19.82
C LEU A 99 -4.00 -4.75 -18.43
N ASP A 100 -2.78 -5.28 -18.29
CA ASP A 100 -2.25 -5.67 -16.98
C ASP A 100 -2.07 -4.46 -16.06
N THR A 101 -1.63 -3.34 -16.63
CA THR A 101 -1.58 -2.05 -15.93
C THR A 101 -2.98 -1.59 -15.49
N GLN A 102 -4.02 -1.75 -16.33
CA GLN A 102 -5.41 -1.49 -15.92
C GLN A 102 -5.84 -2.34 -14.72
N TRP A 103 -5.51 -3.63 -14.76
CA TRP A 103 -5.85 -4.55 -13.68
C TRP A 103 -5.13 -4.17 -12.39
N SER A 104 -3.83 -3.85 -12.47
CA SER A 104 -3.01 -3.43 -11.33
C SER A 104 -3.52 -2.13 -10.72
N LEU A 105 -3.79 -1.10 -11.53
CA LEU A 105 -4.33 0.18 -11.04
C LEU A 105 -5.76 0.06 -10.52
N SER A 106 -6.56 -0.85 -11.07
CA SER A 106 -7.89 -1.15 -10.51
C SER A 106 -7.79 -1.86 -9.16
N SER A 107 -6.82 -2.76 -9.00
CA SER A 107 -6.54 -3.40 -7.71
C SER A 107 -6.10 -2.36 -6.67
N ILE A 108 -5.24 -1.41 -7.05
CA ILE A 108 -4.86 -0.27 -6.22
C ILE A 108 -6.10 0.56 -5.86
N LEU A 109 -6.92 0.98 -6.81
CA LEU A 109 -8.16 1.73 -6.55
C LEU A 109 -9.07 1.02 -5.51
N HIS A 110 -9.20 -0.31 -5.59
CA HIS A 110 -9.95 -1.07 -4.60
C HIS A 110 -9.24 -1.13 -3.25
N GLY A 111 -7.89 -1.17 -3.24
CA GLY A 111 -7.07 -1.02 -2.04
C GLY A 111 -7.33 0.31 -1.33
N GLU A 112 -7.26 1.43 -2.08
CA GLU A 112 -7.56 2.79 -1.57
C GLU A 112 -8.98 2.90 -0.99
N ALA A 113 -9.96 2.29 -1.65
CA ALA A 113 -11.33 2.23 -1.13
C ALA A 113 -11.41 1.42 0.18
N GLY A 114 -10.63 0.36 0.30
CA GLY A 114 -10.46 -0.40 1.54
C GLY A 114 -9.76 0.42 2.63
N ALA A 115 -8.68 1.12 2.30
CA ALA A 115 -7.92 2.00 3.19
C ALA A 115 -8.79 3.15 3.72
N LEU A 116 -9.60 3.76 2.84
CA LEU A 116 -10.59 4.77 3.21
C LEU A 116 -11.57 4.25 4.27
N ALA A 117 -12.17 3.09 4.05
CA ALA A 117 -13.13 2.51 4.99
C ALA A 117 -12.47 2.12 6.31
N LEU A 118 -11.25 1.62 6.26
CA LEU A 118 -10.51 1.16 7.43
C LEU A 118 -10.00 2.34 8.26
N SER A 119 -9.39 3.36 7.67
CA SER A 119 -8.93 4.56 8.39
C SER A 119 -10.11 5.29 9.07
N ALA A 120 -11.28 5.35 8.42
CA ALA A 120 -12.52 5.81 9.03
C ALA A 120 -12.91 4.96 10.26
N SER A 121 -12.77 3.63 10.17
CA SER A 121 -13.05 2.74 11.31
C SER A 121 -12.05 2.91 12.46
N LEU A 122 -10.79 3.19 12.18
CA LEU A 122 -9.78 3.52 13.20
C LEU A 122 -10.07 4.87 13.87
N CYS A 123 -10.47 5.87 13.09
CA CYS A 123 -10.93 7.15 13.62
C CYS A 123 -12.08 6.97 14.63
N HIS A 124 -12.94 5.98 14.41
CA HIS A 124 -14.07 5.68 15.28
C HIS A 124 -13.69 5.00 16.61
N ILE A 125 -12.64 4.18 16.63
CA ILE A 125 -12.31 3.30 17.76
C ILE A 125 -11.04 3.67 18.53
N LEU A 126 -10.12 4.46 17.95
CA LEU A 126 -8.87 4.83 18.65
C LEU A 126 -9.15 5.81 19.78
N LYS A 127 -8.74 5.46 21.00
CA LYS A 127 -9.00 6.25 22.23
C LYS A 127 -8.07 7.46 22.34
N ASP A 128 -6.81 7.34 21.88
CA ASP A 128 -5.87 8.47 21.85
C ASP A 128 -6.34 9.55 20.87
N PRO A 129 -6.62 10.80 21.33
CA PRO A 129 -7.06 11.86 20.43
C PRO A 129 -6.05 12.19 19.31
N GLY A 130 -4.75 12.00 19.53
CA GLY A 130 -3.72 12.22 18.52
C GLY A 130 -3.77 11.15 17.42
N ALA A 131 -3.90 9.88 17.79
CA ALA A 131 -4.06 8.79 16.85
C ALA A 131 -5.39 8.91 16.07
N GLN A 132 -6.47 9.30 16.74
CA GLN A 132 -7.77 9.53 16.14
C GLN A 132 -7.74 10.68 15.12
N GLU A 133 -7.07 11.78 15.44
CA GLU A 133 -6.90 12.92 14.54
C GLU A 133 -6.13 12.52 13.28
N TYR A 134 -5.03 11.75 13.44
CA TYR A 134 -4.30 11.25 12.29
C TYR A 134 -5.14 10.31 11.43
N ALA A 135 -5.87 9.37 12.02
CA ALA A 135 -6.77 8.47 11.28
C ALA A 135 -7.85 9.24 10.49
N ALA A 136 -8.33 10.37 11.01
CA ALA A 136 -9.26 11.25 10.30
C ALA A 136 -8.59 11.95 9.10
N ASN A 137 -7.33 12.40 9.25
CA ASN A 137 -6.55 12.95 8.15
C ASN A 137 -6.32 11.91 7.06
N GLN A 138 -5.87 10.71 7.43
CA GLN A 138 -5.69 9.61 6.49
C GLN A 138 -6.99 9.29 5.75
N THR A 139 -8.12 9.22 6.44
CA THR A 139 -9.44 9.00 5.81
C THR A 139 -9.71 10.01 4.68
N ARG A 140 -9.35 11.29 4.88
CA ARG A 140 -9.49 12.33 3.86
C ARG A 140 -8.50 12.14 2.70
N GLU A 141 -7.29 11.73 2.99
CA GLU A 141 -6.24 11.47 2.01
C GLU A 141 -6.61 10.29 1.12
N GLU A 142 -7.06 9.18 1.70
CA GLU A 142 -7.56 8.01 0.96
C GLU A 142 -8.76 8.36 0.05
N ALA A 143 -9.64 9.24 0.48
CA ALA A 143 -10.76 9.68 -0.37
C ALA A 143 -10.28 10.42 -1.62
N ARG A 144 -9.18 11.20 -1.55
CA ARG A 144 -8.61 11.85 -2.74
C ARG A 144 -7.82 10.87 -3.62
N HIS A 145 -7.20 9.82 -3.04
CA HIS A 145 -6.58 8.75 -3.80
C HIS A 145 -7.63 7.99 -4.63
N VAL A 146 -8.73 7.56 -4.00
CA VAL A 146 -9.86 6.94 -4.71
C VAL A 146 -10.33 7.81 -5.88
N ALA A 147 -10.48 9.13 -5.66
CA ALA A 147 -10.88 10.06 -6.72
C ALA A 147 -9.81 10.16 -7.83
N GLY A 148 -8.53 10.24 -7.47
CA GLY A 148 -7.40 10.32 -8.40
C GLY A 148 -7.29 9.09 -9.29
N PHE A 149 -7.23 7.89 -8.70
CA PHE A 149 -7.15 6.63 -9.44
C PHE A 149 -8.39 6.36 -10.30
N SER A 150 -9.59 6.64 -9.77
CA SER A 150 -10.82 6.49 -10.54
C SER A 150 -10.83 7.37 -11.80
N ARG A 151 -10.37 8.62 -11.69
CA ARG A 151 -10.26 9.55 -12.83
C ARG A 151 -9.20 9.13 -13.83
N TYR A 152 -8.03 8.69 -13.35
CA TYR A 152 -6.97 8.17 -14.21
C TYR A 152 -7.45 6.97 -15.03
N ILE A 153 -8.02 5.96 -14.37
CA ILE A 153 -8.53 4.75 -15.04
C ILE A 153 -9.64 5.13 -16.04
N LYS A 154 -10.51 6.05 -15.68
CA LYS A 154 -11.54 6.55 -16.60
C LYS A 154 -10.94 7.24 -17.83
N ALA A 155 -9.87 8.02 -17.67
CA ALA A 155 -9.20 8.71 -18.77
C ALA A 155 -8.52 7.75 -19.75
N ARG A 156 -8.00 6.60 -19.27
CA ARG A 156 -7.25 5.63 -20.11
C ARG A 156 -8.11 4.50 -20.63
N TRP A 157 -9.04 3.95 -19.85
CA TRP A 157 -9.84 2.75 -20.21
C TRP A 157 -11.36 2.94 -20.07
N GLY A 158 -11.81 4.08 -19.60
CA GLY A 158 -13.24 4.36 -19.42
C GLY A 158 -13.83 3.83 -18.11
N LYS A 159 -13.31 2.72 -17.58
CA LYS A 159 -13.80 2.10 -16.34
C LYS A 159 -12.74 1.22 -15.67
N PRO A 160 -12.79 1.04 -14.34
CA PRO A 160 -11.97 0.04 -13.65
C PRO A 160 -12.47 -1.39 -13.95
N VAL A 161 -11.62 -2.37 -13.69
CA VAL A 161 -11.99 -3.78 -13.61
C VAL A 161 -12.32 -4.17 -12.16
N GLN A 162 -13.04 -5.27 -12.00
CA GLN A 162 -13.43 -5.77 -10.69
C GLN A 162 -12.20 -6.25 -9.90
N VAL A 163 -12.22 -6.07 -8.58
CA VAL A 163 -11.19 -6.60 -7.69
C VAL A 163 -11.10 -8.13 -7.79
N GLY A 164 -9.87 -8.64 -7.82
CA GLY A 164 -9.61 -10.08 -7.76
C GLY A 164 -10.03 -10.67 -6.40
N PRO A 165 -10.46 -11.96 -6.36
CA PRO A 165 -10.96 -12.59 -5.14
C PRO A 165 -9.98 -12.54 -3.96
N ALA A 166 -8.69 -12.71 -4.22
CA ALA A 166 -7.67 -12.71 -3.17
C ALA A 166 -7.60 -11.36 -2.45
N LEU A 167 -7.38 -10.28 -3.19
CA LEU A 167 -7.34 -8.93 -2.61
C LEU A 167 -8.69 -8.55 -2.01
N GLY A 168 -9.81 -8.86 -2.70
CA GLY A 168 -11.14 -8.56 -2.20
C GLY A 168 -11.46 -9.22 -0.86
N ASN A 169 -11.01 -10.46 -0.64
CA ASN A 169 -11.16 -11.16 0.64
C ASN A 169 -10.32 -10.52 1.74
N VAL A 170 -9.05 -10.18 1.44
CA VAL A 170 -8.17 -9.49 2.41
C VAL A 170 -8.78 -8.15 2.81
N LEU A 171 -9.17 -7.31 1.85
CA LEU A 171 -9.78 -6.01 2.14
C LEU A 171 -11.09 -6.14 2.95
N THR A 172 -11.91 -7.16 2.65
CA THR A 172 -13.13 -7.43 3.39
C THR A 172 -12.82 -7.82 4.84
N GLU A 173 -11.85 -8.72 5.04
CA GLU A 173 -11.39 -9.10 6.39
C GLU A 173 -10.92 -7.88 7.17
N LEU A 174 -10.06 -7.05 6.58
CA LEU A 174 -9.50 -5.87 7.24
C LEU A 174 -10.58 -4.83 7.60
N ALA A 175 -11.51 -4.57 6.72
CA ALA A 175 -12.59 -3.62 6.97
C ALA A 175 -13.54 -4.08 8.09
N THR A 176 -13.83 -5.38 8.18
CA THR A 176 -14.86 -5.94 9.05
C THR A 176 -14.33 -6.58 10.34
N THR A 177 -13.03 -6.86 10.44
CA THR A 177 -12.44 -7.49 11.65
C THR A 177 -12.63 -6.63 12.88
N PRO A 178 -12.96 -7.22 14.05
CA PRO A 178 -12.95 -6.53 15.32
C PRO A 178 -11.53 -6.37 15.91
N LEU A 179 -10.52 -7.02 15.36
CA LEU A 179 -9.16 -7.03 15.89
C LEU A 179 -8.39 -5.80 15.40
N VAL A 180 -8.08 -4.87 16.31
CA VAL A 180 -7.37 -3.63 15.99
C VAL A 180 -6.01 -3.89 15.34
N TRP A 181 -5.26 -4.88 15.83
CA TRP A 181 -3.97 -5.22 15.26
C TRP A 181 -4.09 -5.72 13.81
N LYS A 182 -5.15 -6.47 13.44
CA LYS A 182 -5.38 -6.86 12.05
C LYS A 182 -5.62 -5.63 11.17
N LYS A 183 -6.38 -4.66 11.65
CA LYS A 183 -6.61 -3.41 10.92
C LYS A 183 -5.30 -2.68 10.65
N ILE A 184 -4.47 -2.51 11.66
CA ILE A 184 -3.22 -1.72 11.53
C ILE A 184 -2.14 -2.53 10.82
N VAL A 185 -1.85 -3.76 11.23
CA VAL A 185 -0.83 -4.58 10.54
C VAL A 185 -1.25 -4.88 9.11
N GLY A 186 -2.52 -5.21 8.89
CA GLY A 186 -3.04 -5.52 7.56
C GLY A 186 -3.04 -4.33 6.62
N MET A 187 -3.52 -3.17 7.08
CA MET A 187 -3.56 -2.00 6.21
C MET A 187 -2.22 -1.26 6.21
N GLN A 188 -1.79 -0.71 7.34
CA GLN A 188 -0.64 0.19 7.40
C GLN A 188 0.71 -0.49 7.08
N MET A 189 0.79 -1.81 7.09
CA MET A 189 2.03 -2.53 6.85
C MET A 189 1.96 -3.44 5.63
N LEU A 190 0.88 -4.23 5.48
CA LEU A 190 0.76 -5.16 4.36
C LEU A 190 0.22 -4.47 3.10
N VAL A 191 -0.95 -3.83 3.15
CA VAL A 191 -1.57 -3.22 1.96
C VAL A 191 -0.81 -1.95 1.56
N GLU A 192 -0.53 -1.04 2.50
CA GLU A 192 0.27 0.17 2.23
C GLU A 192 1.72 -0.18 1.82
N GLY A 193 2.31 -1.22 2.40
CA GLY A 193 3.63 -1.70 1.99
C GLY A 193 3.67 -2.16 0.54
N LEU A 194 2.63 -2.89 0.08
CA LEU A 194 2.47 -3.26 -1.33
C LEU A 194 2.27 -2.02 -2.20
N ALA A 195 1.40 -1.11 -1.79
CA ALA A 195 1.07 0.11 -2.52
C ALA A 195 2.31 0.99 -2.73
N MET A 196 3.11 1.22 -1.69
CA MET A 196 4.36 1.99 -1.80
C MET A 196 5.33 1.41 -2.83
N GLY A 197 5.52 0.09 -2.85
CA GLY A 197 6.34 -0.58 -3.87
C GLY A 197 5.77 -0.41 -5.28
N ALA A 198 4.46 -0.58 -5.44
CA ALA A 198 3.78 -0.41 -6.72
C ALA A 198 3.86 1.05 -7.22
N PHE A 199 3.61 2.03 -6.36
CA PHE A 199 3.69 3.45 -6.72
C PHE A 199 5.10 3.86 -7.14
N ALA A 200 6.12 3.42 -6.40
CA ALA A 200 7.52 3.70 -6.74
C ALA A 200 7.90 3.06 -8.08
N THR A 201 7.42 1.84 -8.35
CA THR A 201 7.63 1.15 -9.63
C THR A 201 6.95 1.92 -10.76
N PHE A 202 5.67 2.24 -10.66
CA PHE A 202 4.96 3.00 -11.68
C PHE A 202 5.52 4.41 -11.89
N TYR A 203 5.95 5.08 -10.82
CA TYR A 203 6.60 6.39 -10.92
C TYR A 203 7.86 6.35 -11.78
N LYS A 204 8.71 5.32 -11.58
CA LYS A 204 10.00 5.19 -12.25
C LYS A 204 9.88 4.67 -13.68
N SER A 205 8.87 3.86 -13.95
CA SER A 205 8.80 3.07 -15.19
C SER A 205 7.69 3.49 -16.14
N SER A 206 6.80 4.40 -15.73
CA SER A 206 5.72 4.83 -16.61
C SER A 206 6.18 5.79 -17.70
N ASN A 207 5.71 5.55 -18.92
CA ASN A 207 5.85 6.45 -20.05
C ASN A 207 4.72 7.50 -20.09
N ASP A 208 3.68 7.34 -19.26
CA ASP A 208 2.55 8.27 -19.17
C ASP A 208 2.81 9.35 -18.11
N PRO A 209 3.02 10.62 -18.52
CA PRO A 209 3.27 11.72 -17.57
C PRO A 209 2.15 11.91 -16.54
N LEU A 210 0.91 11.57 -16.91
CA LEU A 210 -0.23 11.64 -16.00
C LEU A 210 -0.13 10.59 -14.88
N MET A 211 0.30 9.36 -15.23
CA MET A 211 0.56 8.31 -14.23
C MET A 211 1.69 8.71 -13.30
N VAL A 212 2.82 9.17 -13.85
CA VAL A 212 3.97 9.64 -13.06
C VAL A 212 3.53 10.71 -12.05
N LYS A 213 2.71 11.68 -12.51
CA LYS A 213 2.20 12.74 -11.63
C LYS A 213 1.26 12.20 -10.55
N LEU A 214 0.35 11.28 -10.88
CA LEU A 214 -0.56 10.67 -9.91
C LEU A 214 0.24 9.91 -8.83
N MET A 215 1.20 9.06 -9.23
CA MET A 215 2.04 8.31 -8.30
C MET A 215 2.82 9.26 -7.37
N GLN A 216 3.41 10.34 -7.90
CA GLN A 216 4.12 11.32 -7.09
C GLN A 216 3.22 11.96 -6.03
N LEU A 217 2.01 12.40 -6.44
CA LEU A 217 1.07 13.04 -5.53
C LEU A 217 0.57 12.08 -4.44
N THR A 218 0.22 10.85 -4.80
CA THR A 218 -0.19 9.83 -3.84
C THR A 218 0.94 9.52 -2.85
N MET A 219 2.17 9.35 -3.33
CA MET A 219 3.33 9.08 -2.46
C MET A 219 3.59 10.18 -1.42
N THR A 220 3.16 11.42 -1.66
CA THR A 220 3.29 12.50 -0.64
C THR A 220 2.47 12.21 0.62
N ASP A 221 1.40 11.46 0.49
CA ASP A 221 0.52 11.07 1.59
C ASP A 221 0.96 9.73 2.19
N GLU A 222 1.23 8.74 1.34
CA GLU A 222 1.60 7.39 1.73
C GLU A 222 2.83 7.32 2.65
N ALA A 223 3.78 8.21 2.44
CA ALA A 223 4.95 8.31 3.32
C ALA A 223 4.57 8.59 4.78
N PHE A 224 3.41 9.20 5.05
CA PHE A 224 2.90 9.45 6.41
C PHE A 224 1.99 8.34 6.91
N HIS A 225 1.21 7.71 6.03
CA HIS A 225 0.42 6.52 6.36
C HIS A 225 1.32 5.41 6.91
N HIS A 226 2.42 5.14 6.21
CA HIS A 226 3.43 4.19 6.66
C HIS A 226 4.04 4.57 8.03
N LYS A 227 4.35 5.86 8.26
CA LYS A 227 4.87 6.34 9.55
C LYS A 227 3.86 6.17 10.69
N PHE A 228 2.58 6.35 10.43
CA PHE A 228 1.54 6.08 11.43
C PHE A 228 1.57 4.63 11.90
N GLY A 229 1.64 3.68 10.97
CA GLY A 229 1.78 2.25 11.28
C GLY A 229 3.03 1.96 12.11
N LYS A 230 4.17 2.54 11.75
CA LYS A 230 5.43 2.39 12.49
C LYS A 230 5.34 2.94 13.91
N ILE A 231 4.81 4.15 14.10
CA ILE A 231 4.61 4.75 15.44
C ILE A 231 3.71 3.86 16.28
N TRP A 232 2.62 3.35 15.71
CA TRP A 232 1.74 2.42 16.41
C TRP A 232 2.49 1.13 16.81
N ALA A 233 3.24 0.53 15.90
CA ALA A 233 3.99 -0.71 16.17
C ALA A 233 5.00 -0.52 17.31
N ASP A 234 5.79 0.56 17.28
CA ASP A 234 6.79 0.88 18.30
C ASP A 234 6.17 1.06 19.70
N ARG A 235 4.94 1.55 19.76
CA ARG A 235 4.22 1.79 21.02
C ARG A 235 3.47 0.57 21.53
N THR A 236 3.04 -0.33 20.64
CA THR A 236 2.11 -1.43 20.94
C THR A 236 2.81 -2.77 21.04
N ILE A 237 3.64 -3.12 20.03
CA ILE A 237 4.28 -4.44 19.94
C ILE A 237 5.09 -4.82 21.19
N PRO A 238 5.84 -3.91 21.85
CA PRO A 238 6.55 -4.25 23.08
C PRO A 238 5.64 -4.55 24.30
N LYS A 239 4.35 -4.20 24.23
CA LYS A 239 3.41 -4.30 25.36
C LYS A 239 2.47 -5.50 25.27
N ILE A 240 2.31 -6.10 24.10
CA ILE A 240 1.43 -7.25 23.89
C ILE A 240 2.06 -8.55 24.41
N SER A 241 1.22 -9.54 24.70
CA SER A 241 1.66 -10.85 25.16
C SER A 241 2.45 -11.61 24.06
N ALA A 242 3.29 -12.57 24.46
CA ALA A 242 4.01 -13.41 23.50
C ALA A 242 3.04 -14.20 22.60
N THR A 243 1.95 -14.74 23.16
CA THR A 243 0.92 -15.48 22.41
C THR A 243 0.26 -14.60 21.34
N GLU A 244 -0.01 -13.35 21.66
CA GLU A 244 -0.63 -12.43 20.71
C GLU A 244 0.35 -11.99 19.63
N ARG A 245 1.62 -11.76 20.00
CA ARG A 245 2.69 -11.51 19.03
C ARG A 245 2.84 -12.67 18.04
N ASP A 246 2.88 -13.92 18.55
CA ASP A 246 2.96 -15.11 17.70
C ASP A 246 1.78 -15.18 16.72
N ALA A 247 0.56 -14.86 17.17
CA ALA A 247 -0.62 -14.83 16.31
C ALA A 247 -0.54 -13.75 15.22
N ILE A 248 0.02 -12.57 15.54
CA ILE A 248 0.25 -11.49 14.57
C ILE A 248 1.28 -11.92 13.52
N GLU A 249 2.40 -12.51 13.94
CA GLU A 249 3.44 -12.99 13.04
C GLU A 249 2.93 -14.06 12.07
N ASP A 250 2.18 -15.05 12.59
CA ASP A 250 1.62 -16.14 11.79
C ASP A 250 0.58 -15.65 10.79
N TRP A 251 -0.27 -14.72 11.22
CA TRP A 251 -1.26 -14.12 10.33
C TRP A 251 -0.61 -13.24 9.25
N ALA A 252 0.41 -12.45 9.61
CA ALA A 252 1.13 -11.62 8.65
C ALA A 252 1.83 -12.47 7.57
N TRP A 253 2.43 -13.60 7.98
CA TRP A 253 2.99 -14.56 7.03
C TRP A 253 1.92 -15.14 6.11
N HIS A 254 0.79 -15.59 6.67
CA HIS A 254 -0.31 -16.13 5.87
C HIS A 254 -0.83 -15.11 4.82
N ILE A 255 -1.03 -13.86 5.21
CA ILE A 255 -1.47 -12.82 4.27
C ILE A 255 -0.40 -12.54 3.22
N PHE A 256 0.88 -12.52 3.60
CA PHE A 256 1.97 -12.39 2.63
C PHE A 256 1.92 -13.49 1.56
N GLU A 257 1.73 -14.76 1.96
CA GLU A 257 1.58 -15.88 1.01
C GLU A 257 0.36 -15.70 0.10
N VAL A 258 -0.78 -15.31 0.69
CA VAL A 258 -2.01 -15.05 -0.09
C VAL A 258 -1.76 -13.96 -1.13
N LEU A 259 -1.13 -12.86 -0.76
CA LEU A 259 -0.85 -11.76 -1.68
C LEU A 259 0.18 -12.17 -2.74
N LEU A 260 1.27 -12.83 -2.36
CA LEU A 260 2.31 -13.28 -3.28
C LEU A 260 1.76 -14.22 -4.36
N TYR A 261 1.07 -15.28 -3.96
CA TYR A 261 0.61 -16.30 -4.91
C TYR A 261 -0.65 -15.89 -5.66
N ASN A 262 -1.56 -15.17 -5.02
CA ASN A 262 -2.82 -14.83 -5.66
C ASN A 262 -2.74 -13.58 -6.55
N LEU A 263 -1.99 -12.54 -6.16
CA LEU A 263 -1.82 -11.36 -7.02
C LEU A 263 -0.94 -11.66 -8.24
N GLY A 264 0.02 -12.59 -8.11
CA GLY A 264 0.86 -13.06 -9.21
C GLY A 264 0.22 -14.11 -10.12
N SER A 265 -0.94 -14.70 -9.75
CA SER A 265 -1.52 -15.82 -10.49
C SER A 265 -2.10 -15.43 -11.85
N PRO A 266 -1.68 -16.09 -12.97
CA PRO A 266 -2.29 -15.92 -14.28
C PRO A 266 -3.81 -16.16 -14.30
N GLU A 267 -4.35 -17.03 -13.47
CA GLU A 267 -5.79 -17.28 -13.39
C GLU A 267 -6.60 -16.02 -13.08
N GLN A 268 -6.11 -15.13 -12.23
CA GLN A 268 -6.79 -13.86 -11.91
C GLN A 268 -6.82 -12.90 -13.11
N LYS A 269 -5.87 -13.06 -14.03
CA LYS A 269 -5.68 -12.24 -15.23
C LYS A 269 -6.20 -12.93 -16.50
N LYS A 270 -6.94 -14.03 -16.40
CA LYS A 270 -7.39 -14.84 -17.55
C LYS A 270 -8.07 -14.03 -18.66
N HIS A 271 -8.82 -12.99 -18.30
CA HIS A 271 -9.48 -12.12 -19.27
C HIS A 271 -8.50 -11.24 -20.06
N ILE A 272 -7.35 -10.92 -19.48
CA ILE A 272 -6.27 -10.15 -20.11
C ILE A 272 -5.58 -11.02 -21.15
N TYR A 273 -5.20 -12.25 -20.77
CA TYR A 273 -4.57 -13.19 -21.70
C TYR A 273 -5.51 -13.55 -22.85
N ALA A 274 -6.78 -13.79 -22.56
CA ALA A 274 -7.77 -14.04 -23.62
C ALA A 274 -7.89 -12.86 -24.61
N ALA A 275 -7.74 -11.61 -24.14
CA ALA A 275 -7.80 -10.42 -24.99
C ALA A 275 -6.64 -10.32 -25.99
N VAL A 276 -5.51 -11.02 -25.75
CA VAL A 276 -4.37 -11.13 -26.67
C VAL A 276 -4.27 -12.52 -27.33
N GLY A 277 -5.31 -13.35 -27.18
CA GLY A 277 -5.39 -14.66 -27.82
C GLY A 277 -4.60 -15.78 -27.15
N LEU A 278 -4.30 -15.61 -25.86
CA LEU A 278 -3.61 -16.62 -25.04
C LEU A 278 -4.58 -17.32 -24.10
N ASP A 279 -4.31 -18.59 -23.84
CA ASP A 279 -4.93 -19.37 -22.80
C ASP A 279 -4.17 -19.21 -21.49
N TRP A 280 -4.86 -18.89 -20.41
CA TRP A 280 -4.22 -18.61 -19.12
C TRP A 280 -3.55 -19.85 -18.50
N GLU A 281 -4.06 -21.08 -18.76
CA GLU A 281 -3.44 -22.31 -18.27
C GLU A 281 -2.10 -22.55 -18.97
N TRP A 282 -2.02 -22.25 -20.28
CA TRP A 282 -0.76 -22.28 -21.00
C TRP A 282 0.22 -21.23 -20.46
N VAL A 283 -0.25 -20.00 -20.18
CA VAL A 283 0.56 -18.95 -19.54
C VAL A 283 1.07 -19.42 -18.18
N GLN A 284 0.22 -20.03 -17.37
CA GLN A 284 0.61 -20.60 -16.06
C GLN A 284 1.75 -21.61 -16.23
N GLY A 285 1.69 -22.47 -17.26
CA GLY A 285 2.76 -23.43 -17.58
C GLY A 285 4.07 -22.71 -17.91
N ALA A 286 4.03 -21.68 -18.76
CA ALA A 286 5.20 -20.89 -19.13
C ALA A 286 5.85 -20.19 -17.91
N PHE A 287 5.02 -19.69 -16.99
CA PHE A 287 5.49 -19.13 -15.71
C PHE A 287 6.19 -20.18 -14.86
N MET A 288 5.58 -21.34 -14.67
CA MET A 288 6.15 -22.41 -13.86
C MET A 288 7.49 -22.92 -14.40
N GLU A 289 7.68 -22.92 -15.72
CA GLU A 289 8.95 -23.25 -16.35
C GLU A 289 10.04 -22.18 -16.11
N ALA A 290 9.64 -20.90 -16.04
CA ALA A 290 10.55 -19.78 -15.80
C ALA A 290 10.83 -19.53 -14.31
N LEU A 291 9.96 -19.97 -13.42
CA LEU A 291 10.08 -19.79 -11.97
C LEU A 291 11.18 -20.72 -11.41
N THR A 292 12.37 -20.17 -11.29
CA THR A 292 13.47 -20.80 -10.53
C THR A 292 13.74 -19.99 -9.27
N ASP A 293 14.28 -20.64 -8.23
CA ASP A 293 14.69 -19.94 -6.99
C ASP A 293 15.65 -18.78 -7.28
N ALA A 294 16.48 -18.92 -8.34
CA ALA A 294 17.43 -17.88 -8.75
C ALA A 294 16.70 -16.66 -9.31
N ASN A 295 15.72 -16.87 -10.21
CA ASN A 295 14.96 -15.78 -10.83
C ASN A 295 14.10 -15.04 -9.79
N ILE A 296 13.47 -15.78 -8.85
CA ILE A 296 12.69 -15.17 -7.77
C ILE A 296 13.60 -14.28 -6.91
N ARG A 297 14.79 -14.76 -6.55
CA ARG A 297 15.73 -13.97 -5.75
C ARG A 297 16.28 -12.76 -6.51
N GLU A 298 16.51 -12.87 -7.80
CA GLU A 298 16.95 -11.76 -8.64
C GLU A 298 15.89 -10.66 -8.68
N GLU A 299 14.63 -11.00 -8.92
CA GLU A 299 13.52 -10.03 -8.89
C GLU A 299 13.34 -9.38 -7.51
N MET A 300 13.53 -10.13 -6.43
CA MET A 300 13.44 -9.60 -5.06
C MET A 300 14.63 -8.72 -4.67
N GLN A 301 15.70 -8.64 -5.45
CA GLN A 301 16.80 -7.69 -5.21
C GLN A 301 16.44 -6.27 -5.63
N GLU A 302 15.49 -6.10 -6.56
CA GLU A 302 15.02 -4.79 -6.97
C GLU A 302 14.40 -4.02 -5.81
N SER A 303 14.92 -2.85 -5.51
CA SER A 303 14.50 -2.04 -4.34
C SER A 303 13.02 -1.63 -4.38
N THR A 304 12.42 -1.61 -5.58
CA THR A 304 11.00 -1.28 -5.80
C THR A 304 10.10 -2.50 -5.86
N ASN A 305 10.66 -3.73 -5.82
CA ASN A 305 9.82 -4.93 -5.81
C ASN A 305 8.81 -4.87 -4.66
N ILE A 306 7.53 -5.00 -4.99
CA ILE A 306 6.43 -4.80 -4.04
C ILE A 306 6.52 -5.75 -2.84
N PHE A 307 6.92 -6.99 -3.04
CA PHE A 307 7.06 -7.98 -1.96
C PHE A 307 8.30 -7.73 -1.10
N ARG A 308 9.40 -7.24 -1.71
CA ARG A 308 10.58 -6.79 -0.95
C ARG A 308 10.22 -5.64 -0.02
N VAL A 309 9.50 -4.64 -0.54
CA VAL A 309 9.06 -3.47 0.25
C VAL A 309 8.16 -3.93 1.39
N LEU A 310 7.26 -4.87 1.13
CA LEU A 310 6.38 -5.45 2.13
C LEU A 310 7.15 -6.17 3.25
N ILE A 311 8.11 -7.04 2.90
CA ILE A 311 8.94 -7.74 3.89
C ILE A 311 9.74 -6.72 4.73
N LYS A 312 10.32 -5.69 4.09
CA LYS A 312 11.04 -4.62 4.80
C LYS A 312 10.14 -3.90 5.80
N THR A 313 8.91 -3.56 5.39
CA THR A 313 7.91 -2.90 6.25
C THR A 313 7.63 -3.74 7.49
N LEU A 314 7.31 -5.02 7.32
CA LEU A 314 7.03 -5.94 8.44
C LEU A 314 8.24 -6.12 9.36
N LEU A 315 9.43 -6.24 8.79
CA LEU A 315 10.68 -6.41 9.56
C LEU A 315 10.97 -5.16 10.40
N LYS A 316 10.90 -3.98 9.81
CA LYS A 316 11.17 -2.70 10.49
C LYS A 316 10.08 -2.33 11.52
N ALA A 317 8.87 -2.83 11.35
CA ALA A 317 7.80 -2.71 12.33
C ALA A 317 7.92 -3.72 13.50
N GLY A 318 8.88 -4.66 13.45
CA GLY A 318 9.05 -5.70 14.47
C GLY A 318 7.99 -6.81 14.43
N ILE A 319 7.29 -6.94 13.31
CA ILE A 319 6.32 -8.04 13.05
C ILE A 319 7.05 -9.30 12.62
N ILE A 320 8.15 -9.20 11.88
CA ILE A 320 9.02 -10.34 11.58
C ILE A 320 10.10 -10.43 12.65
N THR A 321 10.12 -11.54 13.40
CA THR A 321 11.13 -11.82 14.41
C THR A 321 12.01 -13.02 14.02
N SER A 322 12.95 -13.41 14.89
CA SER A 322 13.76 -14.63 14.67
C SER A 322 12.89 -15.88 14.52
N ARG A 323 11.66 -15.90 15.04
CA ARG A 323 10.72 -17.03 14.94
C ARG A 323 10.25 -17.23 13.49
N THR A 324 9.93 -16.16 12.77
CA THR A 324 9.30 -16.21 11.43
C THR A 324 10.22 -15.78 10.29
N SER A 325 11.39 -15.18 10.59
CA SER A 325 12.34 -14.71 9.57
C SER A 325 12.77 -15.79 8.57
N GLY A 326 12.80 -17.06 9.02
CA GLY A 326 13.10 -18.21 8.16
C GLY A 326 12.12 -18.39 7.00
N ASN A 327 10.86 -18.04 7.18
CA ASN A 327 9.83 -18.13 6.14
C ASN A 327 10.14 -17.16 4.98
N TYR A 328 10.60 -15.96 5.30
CA TYR A 328 10.92 -14.92 4.31
C TYR A 328 12.31 -15.07 3.68
N ALA A 329 13.20 -15.83 4.32
CA ALA A 329 14.57 -16.07 3.84
C ALA A 329 14.63 -16.84 2.50
N ALA A 330 13.54 -17.50 2.11
CA ALA A 330 13.43 -18.13 0.79
C ALA A 330 13.42 -17.08 -0.34
N PHE A 331 12.93 -15.87 -0.06
CA PHE A 331 12.72 -14.80 -1.03
C PHE A 331 13.84 -13.75 -1.01
N ILE A 332 14.41 -13.44 0.17
CA ILE A 332 15.33 -12.31 0.34
C ILE A 332 16.40 -12.60 1.40
N ASP A 333 17.57 -11.97 1.30
CA ASP A 333 18.56 -11.99 2.38
C ASP A 333 18.08 -11.10 3.54
N MET A 334 17.57 -11.77 4.59
CA MET A 334 17.03 -11.10 5.79
C MET A 334 18.10 -10.32 6.56
N LYS A 335 19.39 -10.69 6.47
CA LYS A 335 20.47 -9.97 7.17
C LYS A 335 20.77 -8.65 6.46
N GLU A 336 20.85 -8.68 5.13
CA GLU A 336 21.01 -7.50 4.31
C GLU A 336 19.87 -6.52 4.58
N LEU A 337 18.62 -7.01 4.50
CA LEU A 337 17.44 -6.20 4.70
C LEU A 337 17.37 -5.58 6.12
N HIS A 338 17.84 -6.32 7.13
CA HIS A 338 17.91 -5.81 8.51
C HIS A 338 18.91 -4.66 8.66
N MET A 339 20.03 -4.69 7.92
CA MET A 339 21.07 -3.66 7.94
C MET A 339 20.69 -2.40 7.14
N GLU A 340 19.69 -2.47 6.28
CA GLU A 340 19.20 -1.29 5.55
C GLU A 340 18.64 -0.25 6.52
N SER A 341 18.69 1.03 6.10
CA SER A 341 18.04 2.12 6.83
C SER A 341 16.53 1.93 6.90
N ASP A 342 15.88 2.63 7.82
CA ASP A 342 14.40 2.65 7.91
C ASP A 342 13.74 3.46 6.78
N ARG A 343 14.54 4.11 5.93
CA ARG A 343 14.06 4.87 4.77
C ARG A 343 13.39 3.93 3.78
N MET A 344 12.19 4.29 3.35
CA MET A 344 11.41 3.53 2.38
C MET A 344 11.70 4.00 0.95
N VAL A 345 11.44 3.13 -0.02
CA VAL A 345 11.69 3.39 -1.44
C VAL A 345 10.97 4.61 -1.99
N GLY A 346 9.83 4.94 -1.41
CA GLY A 346 8.99 6.09 -1.82
C GLY A 346 9.34 7.41 -1.15
N ASP A 347 10.19 7.42 -0.12
CA ASP A 347 10.46 8.62 0.67
C ASP A 347 11.09 9.74 -0.17
N ASP A 348 11.99 9.43 -1.11
CA ASP A 348 12.58 10.44 -2.02
C ASP A 348 11.52 11.05 -2.95
N ILE A 349 10.64 10.21 -3.51
CA ILE A 349 9.55 10.63 -4.39
C ILE A 349 8.58 11.55 -3.62
N ALA A 350 8.25 11.16 -2.39
CA ALA A 350 7.39 11.95 -1.52
C ALA A 350 8.01 13.30 -1.18
N GLU A 351 9.30 13.35 -0.81
CA GLU A 351 10.01 14.60 -0.50
C GLU A 351 10.03 15.56 -1.69
N GLU A 352 10.28 15.07 -2.90
CA GLU A 352 10.21 15.86 -4.12
C GLU A 352 8.80 16.38 -4.39
N GLY A 353 7.79 15.50 -4.23
CA GLY A 353 6.39 15.85 -4.38
C GLY A 353 5.94 16.92 -3.39
N ILE A 354 6.34 16.80 -2.12
CA ILE A 354 6.01 17.78 -1.08
C ILE A 354 6.65 19.13 -1.39
N LYS A 355 7.92 19.18 -1.79
CA LYS A 355 8.59 20.42 -2.21
C LYS A 355 7.84 21.09 -3.38
N TYR A 356 7.42 20.29 -4.36
CA TYR A 356 6.59 20.78 -5.46
C TYR A 356 5.27 21.38 -4.97
N LEU A 357 4.55 20.69 -4.07
CA LEU A 357 3.27 21.13 -3.53
C LEU A 357 3.40 22.40 -2.67
N LEU A 358 4.42 22.49 -1.82
CA LEU A 358 4.71 23.70 -1.05
C LEU A 358 4.84 24.93 -1.95
N LYS A 359 5.60 24.81 -3.04
CA LYS A 359 5.76 25.88 -4.03
C LYS A 359 4.45 26.20 -4.75
N LEU A 360 3.74 25.17 -5.20
CA LEU A 360 2.47 25.33 -5.92
C LEU A 360 1.38 25.99 -5.06
N ASN A 361 1.38 25.69 -3.76
CA ASN A 361 0.43 26.23 -2.77
C ASN A 361 0.86 27.57 -2.16
N GLY A 362 1.96 28.18 -2.66
CA GLY A 362 2.42 29.49 -2.20
C GLY A 362 3.03 29.50 -0.79
N GLN A 363 3.44 28.32 -0.28
CA GLN A 363 4.04 28.17 1.05
C GLN A 363 5.57 28.37 1.05
N GLY A 364 6.16 28.72 -0.09
CA GLY A 364 7.58 29.00 -0.27
C GLY A 364 8.39 27.79 -0.73
N ASP A 365 9.68 28.02 -0.91
CA ASP A 365 10.66 27.01 -1.33
C ASP A 365 11.54 26.68 -0.12
N ARG A 366 11.15 25.65 0.64
CA ARG A 366 11.91 25.19 1.83
C ARG A 366 12.37 23.75 1.68
N ALA A 367 13.51 23.44 2.26
CA ALA A 367 13.98 22.07 2.34
C ALA A 367 13.01 21.22 3.19
N TYR A 368 12.63 20.09 2.67
CA TYR A 368 11.77 19.11 3.35
C TYR A 368 12.50 17.77 3.49
N SER A 369 12.40 17.14 4.64
CA SER A 369 12.99 15.82 4.89
C SER A 369 12.10 15.01 5.81
N LEU A 370 11.75 13.83 5.35
CA LEU A 370 10.94 12.85 6.10
C LEU A 370 11.71 12.21 7.27
N ASP A 371 13.05 12.23 7.25
CA ASP A 371 13.88 11.68 8.34
C ASP A 371 13.62 12.40 9.67
N LYS A 372 13.25 13.68 9.61
CA LYS A 372 12.92 14.48 10.80
C LYS A 372 11.56 14.12 11.41
N MET A 373 10.76 13.31 10.73
CA MET A 373 9.42 12.89 11.17
C MET A 373 9.42 11.58 11.95
N SER A 374 10.51 10.80 11.87
CA SER A 374 10.58 9.45 12.45
C SER A 374 10.99 9.39 13.93
N ALA A 375 11.45 10.47 14.53
CA ALA A 375 11.83 10.46 15.94
C ALA A 375 10.69 10.99 16.81
N ALA A 376 9.99 10.09 17.47
CA ALA A 376 9.22 10.42 18.67
C ALA A 376 10.20 10.45 19.86
N GLU A 377 10.48 11.64 20.38
CA GLU A 377 10.99 11.81 21.73
C GLU A 377 9.85 11.72 22.75
#